data_fb18989da8bf42ba02127b1bf6dd5cd6
#
_entry.id   fb18989da8bf42ba02127b1bf6dd5cd6
#
_cell.length_a   1.000
_cell.length_b   1.000
_cell.length_c   1.000
_cell.angle_alpha   90.00
_cell.angle_beta   90.00
_cell.angle_gamma   90.00
#
_symmetry.space_group_name_H-M   'P 1'
#
loop_
_entity.id
_entity.type
_entity.pdbx_description
1 polymer ?
#
loop_
_entity_poly.entity_id
_entity_poly.type
_entity_poly.pdbx_seq_one_letter_code
_entity_poly.pdbx_strand_id
1 'polypeptide(L)'
;MKVLKSSNNGFCAPKSRTVLLSEVSILSVGYPFRNTCVPGESGVLACFLRDVDDSGELNLQNLKRVEDVNPNDSHFAVEGDVVFRSRGTPFMAAVVPAVSEDLLVVAPMIRVRLNRKMVLPEYLAWYMNSAYGAAYFKEFATGSGIPLVSKGVLEQMPVKLPNLKAQQAIADLVKLGRKEQEILTQIVKQKNLILETEISKYLESL
;
A
#
# COMPACT_ATOMS: atom_id res chain seq x y z
N MET A 1 -15.70 31.52 -40.59
CA MET A 1 -15.82 30.49 -39.53
C MET A 1 -14.54 29.63 -39.59
N LYS A 2 -13.49 30.01 -38.81
CA LYS A 2 -12.22 29.28 -38.80
C LYS A 2 -12.30 28.15 -37.79
N VAL A 3 -12.20 26.92 -38.30
CA VAL A 3 -12.11 25.70 -37.49
C VAL A 3 -10.73 25.70 -36.80
N LEU A 4 -10.72 25.77 -35.47
CA LEU A 4 -9.55 25.60 -34.66
C LEU A 4 -9.05 24.14 -34.81
N LYS A 5 -7.90 23.98 -35.48
CA LYS A 5 -7.18 22.71 -35.50
C LYS A 5 -6.68 22.42 -34.08
N SER A 6 -7.24 21.40 -33.48
CA SER A 6 -6.72 20.77 -32.26
C SER A 6 -5.28 20.33 -32.52
N SER A 7 -4.32 20.98 -31.87
CA SER A 7 -2.94 20.52 -31.82
C SER A 7 -2.89 19.27 -30.93
N ASN A 8 -2.85 18.11 -31.55
CA ASN A 8 -2.45 16.86 -30.89
C ASN A 8 -0.97 17.01 -30.47
N ASN A 9 -0.75 17.50 -29.26
CA ASN A 9 0.52 17.33 -28.57
C ASN A 9 0.70 15.82 -28.38
N GLY A 10 1.50 15.20 -29.26
CA GLY A 10 1.85 13.80 -29.21
C GLY A 10 2.55 13.47 -27.90
N PHE A 11 1.79 13.09 -26.88
CA PHE A 11 2.31 12.39 -25.73
C PHE A 11 2.76 11.03 -26.26
N CYS A 12 4.04 10.92 -26.65
CA CYS A 12 4.63 9.64 -26.99
C CYS A 12 4.60 8.80 -25.70
N ALA A 13 3.60 7.93 -25.59
CA ALA A 13 3.47 7.06 -24.43
C ALA A 13 4.80 6.27 -24.29
N PRO A 14 5.45 6.31 -23.14
CA PRO A 14 6.70 5.58 -22.95
C PRO A 14 6.43 4.10 -23.21
N LYS A 15 7.31 3.47 -24.03
CA LYS A 15 7.21 2.03 -24.33
C LYS A 15 7.15 1.29 -22.99
N SER A 16 6.00 0.75 -22.64
CA SER A 16 5.81 -0.09 -21.48
C SER A 16 5.81 -1.56 -21.90
N ARG A 17 6.46 -2.40 -21.12
CA ARG A 17 6.35 -3.86 -21.22
C ARG A 17 5.48 -4.38 -20.10
N THR A 18 4.77 -5.47 -20.33
CA THR A 18 4.07 -6.20 -19.28
C THR A 18 4.94 -7.38 -18.87
N VAL A 19 5.13 -7.56 -17.57
CA VAL A 19 5.89 -8.66 -16.96
C VAL A 19 5.05 -9.26 -15.84
N LEU A 20 5.35 -10.48 -15.43
CA LEU A 20 4.77 -11.06 -14.23
C LEU A 20 5.46 -10.46 -12.99
N LEU A 21 4.73 -10.30 -11.90
CA LEU A 21 5.30 -9.77 -10.66
C LEU A 21 6.47 -10.61 -10.17
N SER A 22 6.43 -11.93 -10.35
CA SER A 22 7.52 -12.85 -10.02
C SER A 22 8.82 -12.61 -10.81
N GLU A 23 8.75 -11.99 -11.99
CA GLU A 23 9.95 -11.69 -12.80
C GLU A 23 10.75 -10.49 -12.23
N VAL A 24 10.12 -9.65 -11.43
CA VAL A 24 10.70 -8.41 -10.92
C VAL A 24 10.75 -8.35 -9.39
N SER A 25 10.34 -9.43 -8.72
CA SER A 25 10.29 -9.48 -7.25
C SER A 25 10.38 -10.90 -6.70
N ILE A 26 10.69 -10.99 -5.41
CA ILE A 26 10.64 -12.22 -4.62
C ILE A 26 9.51 -12.05 -3.59
N LEU A 27 8.53 -12.96 -3.64
CA LEU A 27 7.40 -12.95 -2.74
C LEU A 27 7.59 -13.97 -1.61
N SER A 28 7.23 -13.56 -0.40
CA SER A 28 7.22 -14.45 0.78
C SER A 28 5.93 -14.25 1.57
N VAL A 29 5.32 -15.35 1.99
CA VAL A 29 4.19 -15.28 2.94
C VAL A 29 4.75 -14.91 4.31
N GLY A 30 4.03 -14.08 5.04
CA GLY A 30 4.42 -13.67 6.38
C GLY A 30 4.49 -14.84 7.36
N TYR A 31 5.07 -14.58 8.52
CA TYR A 31 5.25 -15.55 9.60
C TYR A 31 3.90 -16.10 10.10
N PRO A 32 3.69 -17.42 10.09
CA PRO A 32 2.44 -18.00 10.55
C PRO A 32 2.47 -18.16 12.08
N PHE A 33 1.61 -17.43 12.79
CA PHE A 33 1.39 -17.72 14.20
C PHE A 33 0.58 -19.02 14.36
N ARG A 34 1.07 -19.94 15.16
CA ARG A 34 0.36 -21.17 15.52
C ARG A 34 -0.52 -21.01 16.76
N ASN A 35 -0.14 -20.07 17.64
CA ASN A 35 -0.84 -19.73 18.88
C ASN A 35 -1.26 -18.26 18.86
N THR A 36 -2.05 -17.85 19.84
CA THR A 36 -2.41 -16.44 20.03
C THR A 36 -1.13 -15.61 20.16
N CYS A 37 -0.97 -14.62 19.27
CA CYS A 37 0.12 -13.67 19.35
C CYS A 37 0.03 -12.93 20.68
N VAL A 38 1.04 -13.05 21.53
CA VAL A 38 1.14 -12.30 22.78
C VAL A 38 1.88 -11.00 22.46
N PRO A 39 1.19 -9.85 22.50
CA PRO A 39 1.89 -8.56 22.43
C PRO A 39 2.77 -8.40 23.66
N GLY A 40 4.04 -8.06 23.48
CA GLY A 40 4.99 -7.78 24.55
C GLY A 40 5.56 -6.38 24.40
N GLU A 41 6.26 -5.93 25.44
CA GLU A 41 7.06 -4.68 25.41
C GLU A 41 8.43 -4.91 24.76
N SER A 42 8.91 -6.14 24.81
CA SER A 42 10.12 -6.64 24.17
C SER A 42 9.78 -7.50 22.94
N GLY A 43 10.82 -8.04 22.27
CA GLY A 43 10.63 -8.90 21.10
C GLY A 43 10.68 -8.15 19.76
N VAL A 44 10.16 -8.79 18.70
CA VAL A 44 10.30 -8.35 17.31
C VAL A 44 9.13 -7.44 16.90
N LEU A 45 9.44 -6.35 16.23
CA LEU A 45 8.42 -5.44 15.69
C LEU A 45 7.65 -6.15 14.57
N ALA A 46 6.32 -6.18 14.63
CA ALA A 46 5.47 -6.98 13.74
C ALA A 46 4.41 -6.15 13.02
N CYS A 47 4.20 -6.49 11.75
CA CYS A 47 3.19 -5.90 10.87
C CYS A 47 2.08 -6.90 10.61
N PHE A 48 0.86 -6.54 10.94
CA PHE A 48 -0.36 -7.30 10.75
C PHE A 48 -1.23 -6.68 9.65
N LEU A 49 -2.25 -7.41 9.20
CA LEU A 49 -3.21 -6.93 8.19
C LEU A 49 -3.80 -5.55 8.50
N ARG A 50 -4.11 -5.30 9.77
CA ARG A 50 -4.73 -4.05 10.24
C ARG A 50 -3.80 -2.83 10.20
N ASP A 51 -2.49 -3.06 10.10
CA ASP A 51 -1.49 -2.00 10.12
C ASP A 51 -1.28 -1.38 8.72
N VAL A 52 -1.82 -2.01 7.67
CA VAL A 52 -1.98 -1.43 6.34
C VAL A 52 -3.41 -0.94 6.22
N ASP A 53 -3.59 0.36 6.08
CA ASP A 53 -4.91 0.99 5.98
C ASP A 53 -5.53 0.90 4.57
N ASP A 54 -6.75 1.39 4.42
CA ASP A 54 -7.47 1.39 3.15
C ASP A 54 -6.96 2.44 2.14
N SER A 55 -6.03 3.31 2.54
CA SER A 55 -5.30 4.21 1.65
C SER A 55 -4.02 3.57 1.08
N GLY A 56 -3.64 2.39 1.58
CA GLY A 56 -2.41 1.68 1.22
C GLY A 56 -1.19 2.28 1.90
N GLU A 57 -1.35 2.74 3.14
CA GLU A 57 -0.25 3.21 3.98
C GLU A 57 -0.01 2.26 5.15
N LEU A 58 1.26 2.13 5.54
CA LEU A 58 1.66 1.35 6.71
C LEU A 58 1.70 2.28 7.93
N ASN A 59 0.80 2.02 8.89
CA ASN A 59 0.74 2.79 10.13
C ASN A 59 1.78 2.30 11.13
N LEU A 60 2.90 2.98 11.20
CA LEU A 60 4.01 2.64 12.10
C LEU A 60 3.67 2.82 13.59
N GLN A 61 2.72 3.72 13.94
CA GLN A 61 2.37 3.99 15.33
C GLN A 61 1.58 2.85 15.97
N ASN A 62 0.91 2.03 15.16
CA ASN A 62 0.09 0.91 15.62
C ASN A 62 0.85 -0.42 15.67
N LEU A 63 2.09 -0.46 15.18
CA LEU A 63 2.90 -1.67 15.20
C LEU A 63 3.12 -2.16 16.63
N LYS A 64 3.07 -3.47 16.81
CA LYS A 64 3.27 -4.12 18.10
C LYS A 64 4.46 -5.04 18.06
N ARG A 65 5.11 -5.22 19.21
CA ARG A 65 6.14 -6.23 19.37
C ARG A 65 5.51 -7.57 19.69
N VAL A 66 6.17 -8.62 19.25
CA VAL A 66 5.76 -10.01 19.49
C VAL A 66 6.95 -10.80 20.03
N GLU A 67 6.68 -11.59 21.04
CA GLU A 67 7.65 -12.45 21.71
C GLU A 67 7.43 -13.93 21.31
N ASP A 68 8.34 -14.79 21.70
CA ASP A 68 8.28 -16.24 21.47
C ASP A 68 8.12 -16.64 19.99
N VAL A 69 8.77 -15.90 19.10
CA VAL A 69 8.78 -16.15 17.67
C VAL A 69 10.16 -16.63 17.21
N ASN A 70 10.18 -17.51 16.20
CA ASN A 70 11.41 -17.97 15.55
C ASN A 70 11.29 -17.78 14.02
N PRO A 71 11.27 -16.53 13.55
CA PRO A 71 11.19 -16.24 12.13
C PRO A 71 12.53 -16.47 11.44
N ASN A 72 12.49 -16.73 10.14
CA ASN A 72 13.65 -16.69 9.26
C ASN A 72 13.68 -15.37 8.47
N ASP A 73 14.77 -15.10 7.77
CA ASP A 73 14.99 -13.86 7.00
C ASP A 73 13.88 -13.58 5.97
N SER A 74 13.20 -14.63 5.49
CA SER A 74 12.13 -14.45 4.50
C SER A 74 10.87 -13.82 5.09
N HIS A 75 10.70 -13.80 6.39
CA HIS A 75 9.58 -13.18 7.07
C HIS A 75 9.78 -11.70 7.39
N PHE A 76 11.02 -11.21 7.28
CA PHE A 76 11.32 -9.82 7.57
C PHE A 76 11.26 -8.93 6.34
N ALA A 77 10.56 -7.81 6.47
CA ALA A 77 10.57 -6.73 5.50
C ALA A 77 11.53 -5.63 5.94
N VAL A 78 12.22 -5.07 4.97
CA VAL A 78 13.14 -3.93 5.11
C VAL A 78 12.60 -2.73 4.33
N GLU A 79 13.20 -1.57 4.53
CA GLU A 79 12.85 -0.35 3.79
C GLU A 79 12.75 -0.59 2.27
N GLY A 80 11.63 -0.19 1.69
CA GLY A 80 11.31 -0.30 0.28
C GLY A 80 10.88 -1.70 -0.18
N ASP A 81 10.70 -2.67 0.72
CA ASP A 81 9.84 -3.82 0.42
C ASP A 81 8.38 -3.34 0.34
N VAL A 82 7.54 -4.09 -0.35
CA VAL A 82 6.09 -3.85 -0.37
C VAL A 82 5.42 -4.96 0.44
N VAL A 83 4.54 -4.58 1.36
CA VAL A 83 3.68 -5.51 2.10
C VAL A 83 2.28 -5.47 1.53
N PHE A 84 1.70 -6.65 1.29
CA PHE A 84 0.40 -6.80 0.67
C PHE A 84 -0.60 -7.45 1.62
N ARG A 85 -1.71 -6.75 1.85
CA ARG A 85 -2.84 -7.25 2.62
C ARG A 85 -3.63 -8.22 1.77
N SER A 86 -3.33 -9.51 1.89
CA SER A 86 -3.83 -10.56 0.99
C SER A 86 -5.19 -11.11 1.36
N ARG A 87 -5.78 -10.72 2.50
CA ARG A 87 -7.06 -11.22 3.01
C ARG A 87 -8.00 -10.09 3.38
N GLY A 88 -9.27 -10.25 3.05
CA GLY A 88 -10.32 -9.23 3.24
C GLY A 88 -10.37 -8.25 2.07
N THR A 89 -11.27 -7.26 2.17
CA THR A 89 -11.44 -6.19 1.18
C THR A 89 -11.40 -4.83 1.86
N PRO A 90 -10.80 -3.83 1.19
CA PRO A 90 -10.02 -3.90 -0.05
C PRO A 90 -8.67 -4.60 0.14
N PHE A 91 -8.16 -5.22 -0.93
CA PHE A 91 -6.77 -5.67 -0.98
C PHE A 91 -5.87 -4.46 -1.16
N MET A 92 -4.86 -4.30 -0.31
CA MET A 92 -4.01 -3.11 -0.32
C MET A 92 -2.53 -3.47 -0.21
N ALA A 93 -1.71 -2.70 -0.88
CA ALA A 93 -0.26 -2.78 -0.83
C ALA A 93 0.30 -1.49 -0.21
N ALA A 94 1.27 -1.63 0.67
CA ALA A 94 1.99 -0.51 1.28
C ALA A 94 3.50 -0.67 1.12
N VAL A 95 4.21 0.43 0.91
CA VAL A 95 5.67 0.45 0.94
C VAL A 95 6.12 0.48 2.39
N VAL A 96 7.10 -0.36 2.74
CA VAL A 96 7.75 -0.32 4.05
C VAL A 96 8.68 0.90 4.09
N PRO A 97 8.41 1.88 4.95
CA PRO A 97 9.28 3.05 5.08
C PRO A 97 10.57 2.71 5.83
N ALA A 98 11.47 3.67 5.97
CA ALA A 98 12.63 3.53 6.84
C ALA A 98 12.16 3.32 8.29
N VAL A 99 12.58 2.21 8.88
CA VAL A 99 12.35 1.84 10.28
C VAL A 99 13.68 1.50 10.94
N SER A 100 13.75 1.64 12.25
CA SER A 100 15.00 1.42 13.00
C SER A 100 15.42 -0.05 13.08
N GLU A 101 14.53 -0.97 12.76
CA GLU A 101 14.73 -2.42 12.84
C GLU A 101 13.90 -3.13 11.76
N ASP A 102 14.26 -4.36 11.43
CA ASP A 102 13.54 -5.16 10.46
C ASP A 102 12.12 -5.49 10.96
N LEU A 103 11.16 -5.42 10.05
CA LEU A 103 9.74 -5.57 10.35
C LEU A 103 9.27 -7.00 10.05
N LEU A 104 8.88 -7.75 11.07
CA LEU A 104 8.29 -9.08 10.91
C LEU A 104 6.92 -8.97 10.23
N VAL A 105 6.80 -9.47 9.03
CA VAL A 105 5.52 -9.56 8.32
C VAL A 105 4.76 -10.78 8.81
N VAL A 106 3.50 -10.59 9.23
CA VAL A 106 2.66 -11.65 9.79
C VAL A 106 1.67 -12.18 8.76
N ALA A 107 1.55 -13.51 8.66
CA ALA A 107 0.55 -14.13 7.79
C ALA A 107 -0.88 -13.71 8.17
N PRO A 108 -1.79 -13.56 7.20
CA PRO A 108 -1.65 -13.93 5.79
C PRO A 108 -1.05 -12.84 4.89
N MET A 109 -0.43 -11.77 5.43
CA MET A 109 0.24 -10.78 4.58
C MET A 109 1.34 -11.42 3.72
N ILE A 110 1.62 -10.80 2.58
CA ILE A 110 2.67 -11.20 1.66
C ILE A 110 3.68 -10.07 1.55
N ARG A 111 4.96 -10.37 1.80
CA ARG A 111 6.07 -9.47 1.52
C ARG A 111 6.48 -9.61 0.06
N VAL A 112 6.70 -8.50 -0.61
CA VAL A 112 7.17 -8.40 -1.99
C VAL A 112 8.50 -7.63 -1.98
N ARG A 113 9.61 -8.33 -2.13
CA ARG A 113 10.95 -7.74 -2.23
C ARG A 113 11.33 -7.52 -3.68
N LEU A 114 11.61 -6.28 -4.04
CA LEU A 114 11.71 -5.82 -5.41
C LEU A 114 13.13 -5.86 -5.97
N ASN A 115 13.25 -6.15 -7.26
CA ASN A 115 14.42 -5.75 -8.03
C ASN A 115 14.33 -4.24 -8.37
N ARG A 116 14.89 -3.41 -7.50
CA ARG A 116 14.82 -1.94 -7.60
C ARG A 116 15.47 -1.34 -8.86
N LYS A 117 16.22 -2.13 -9.61
CA LYS A 117 16.74 -1.73 -10.93
C LYS A 117 15.67 -1.76 -12.01
N MET A 118 14.54 -2.38 -11.75
CA MET A 118 13.46 -2.59 -12.72
C MET A 118 12.15 -1.91 -12.30
N VAL A 119 11.83 -1.91 -11.01
CA VAL A 119 10.56 -1.39 -10.49
C VAL A 119 10.76 -0.64 -9.17
N LEU A 120 10.14 0.54 -9.08
CA LEU A 120 10.12 1.35 -7.86
C LEU A 120 9.03 0.85 -6.91
N PRO A 121 9.29 0.80 -5.59
CA PRO A 121 8.31 0.36 -4.59
C PRO A 121 7.01 1.15 -4.64
N GLU A 122 7.10 2.48 -4.69
CA GLU A 122 5.96 3.39 -4.72
C GLU A 122 5.11 3.21 -5.98
N TYR A 123 5.76 2.97 -7.12
CA TYR A 123 5.07 2.65 -8.37
C TYR A 123 4.31 1.34 -8.26
N LEU A 124 4.96 0.28 -7.74
CA LEU A 124 4.30 -1.02 -7.60
C LEU A 124 3.12 -0.96 -6.64
N ALA A 125 3.30 -0.36 -5.45
CA ALA A 125 2.23 -0.21 -4.48
C ALA A 125 1.04 0.55 -5.08
N TRP A 126 1.29 1.66 -5.79
CA TRP A 126 0.24 2.36 -6.54
C TRP A 126 -0.43 1.47 -7.57
N TYR A 127 0.34 0.72 -8.37
CA TYR A 127 -0.20 -0.15 -9.43
C TYR A 127 -1.12 -1.23 -8.84
N MET A 128 -0.72 -1.85 -7.74
CA MET A 128 -1.51 -2.85 -7.02
C MET A 128 -2.78 -2.26 -6.42
N ASN A 129 -2.74 -1.01 -5.95
CA ASN A 129 -3.87 -0.31 -5.35
C ASN A 129 -4.78 0.39 -6.40
N SER A 130 -4.37 0.42 -7.65
CA SER A 130 -5.11 1.03 -8.75
C SER A 130 -6.28 0.15 -9.23
N ALA A 131 -7.10 0.69 -10.14
CA ALA A 131 -8.15 -0.07 -10.80
C ALA A 131 -7.65 -1.34 -11.51
N TYR A 132 -6.39 -1.36 -11.97
CA TYR A 132 -5.77 -2.56 -12.58
C TYR A 132 -5.57 -3.67 -11.55
N GLY A 133 -5.02 -3.34 -10.38
CA GLY A 133 -4.85 -4.30 -9.27
C GLY A 133 -6.20 -4.77 -8.75
N ALA A 134 -7.12 -3.84 -8.50
CA ALA A 134 -8.46 -4.17 -8.00
C ALA A 134 -9.22 -5.12 -8.92
N ALA A 135 -9.14 -4.91 -10.25
CA ALA A 135 -9.76 -5.81 -11.24
C ALA A 135 -9.15 -7.20 -11.18
N TYR A 136 -7.80 -7.29 -11.15
CA TYR A 136 -7.09 -8.56 -11.06
C TYR A 136 -7.44 -9.32 -9.77
N PHE A 137 -7.41 -8.66 -8.62
CA PHE A 137 -7.72 -9.29 -7.35
C PHE A 137 -9.18 -9.74 -7.27
N LYS A 138 -10.11 -8.96 -7.81
CA LYS A 138 -11.52 -9.35 -7.89
C LYS A 138 -11.73 -10.61 -8.71
N GLU A 139 -10.98 -10.80 -9.78
CA GLU A 139 -11.11 -11.97 -10.67
C GLU A 139 -10.49 -13.23 -10.06
N PHE A 140 -9.32 -13.11 -9.41
CA PHE A 140 -8.52 -14.26 -8.98
C PHE A 140 -8.54 -14.53 -7.48
N ALA A 141 -9.19 -13.69 -6.66
CA ALA A 141 -9.36 -13.97 -5.23
C ALA A 141 -10.27 -15.18 -5.02
N THR A 142 -9.93 -15.99 -4.02
CA THR A 142 -10.67 -17.19 -3.63
C THR A 142 -11.30 -17.00 -2.25
N GLY A 143 -12.29 -17.84 -1.92
CA GLY A 143 -12.96 -17.84 -0.62
C GLY A 143 -14.40 -17.31 -0.70
N SER A 144 -15.35 -18.09 -0.17
CA SER A 144 -16.79 -17.76 -0.21
C SER A 144 -17.22 -16.75 0.88
N GLY A 145 -16.41 -16.56 1.92
CA GLY A 145 -16.70 -15.63 3.00
C GLY A 145 -15.74 -14.43 2.99
N ILE A 146 -14.50 -14.63 3.38
CA ILE A 146 -13.47 -13.59 3.38
C ILE A 146 -12.53 -13.85 2.20
N PRO A 147 -12.52 -12.96 1.17
CA PRO A 147 -11.66 -13.15 0.00
C PRO A 147 -10.19 -13.21 0.36
N LEU A 148 -9.43 -14.04 -0.35
CA LEU A 148 -8.00 -14.24 -0.19
C LEU A 148 -7.30 -14.27 -1.55
N VAL A 149 -6.24 -13.49 -1.69
CA VAL A 149 -5.28 -13.57 -2.79
C VAL A 149 -4.08 -14.38 -2.32
N SER A 150 -3.88 -15.56 -2.91
CA SER A 150 -2.73 -16.40 -2.57
C SER A 150 -1.42 -15.83 -3.13
N LYS A 151 -0.28 -16.27 -2.56
CA LYS A 151 1.04 -15.94 -3.10
C LYS A 151 1.16 -16.29 -4.59
N GLY A 152 0.71 -17.48 -4.99
CA GLY A 152 0.77 -17.93 -6.39
C GLY A 152 -0.04 -17.06 -7.33
N VAL A 153 -1.23 -16.59 -6.90
CA VAL A 153 -2.01 -15.61 -7.66
C VAL A 153 -1.25 -14.30 -7.80
N LEU A 154 -0.67 -13.82 -6.69
CA LEU A 154 0.08 -12.56 -6.71
C LEU A 154 1.34 -12.64 -7.59
N GLU A 155 2.05 -13.76 -7.62
CA GLU A 155 3.22 -14.02 -8.47
C GLU A 155 2.89 -13.92 -9.97
N GLN A 156 1.68 -14.30 -10.35
CA GLN A 156 1.20 -14.28 -11.76
C GLN A 156 0.56 -12.93 -12.13
N MET A 157 0.53 -11.95 -11.23
CA MET A 157 -0.05 -10.64 -11.54
C MET A 157 0.72 -9.95 -12.68
N PRO A 158 0.04 -9.57 -13.78
CA PRO A 158 0.68 -8.83 -14.86
C PRO A 158 0.88 -7.37 -14.44
N VAL A 159 2.13 -6.92 -14.46
CA VAL A 159 2.52 -5.54 -14.11
C VAL A 159 3.01 -4.82 -15.36
N LYS A 160 2.40 -3.68 -15.67
CA LYS A 160 2.90 -2.79 -16.73
C LYS A 160 4.10 -2.02 -16.21
N LEU A 161 5.26 -2.18 -16.86
CA LEU A 161 6.49 -1.50 -16.48
C LEU A 161 6.90 -0.47 -17.54
N PRO A 162 6.63 0.81 -17.32
CA PRO A 162 7.28 1.88 -18.04
C PRO A 162 8.74 2.01 -17.57
N ASN A 163 9.53 2.89 -18.20
CA ASN A 163 10.86 3.17 -17.72
C ASN A 163 10.86 3.80 -16.33
N LEU A 164 11.96 3.72 -15.58
CA LEU A 164 12.06 4.19 -14.20
C LEU A 164 11.70 5.69 -14.04
N LYS A 165 12.02 6.52 -15.05
CA LYS A 165 11.65 7.95 -15.03
C LYS A 165 10.14 8.15 -15.03
N ALA A 166 9.41 7.36 -15.82
CA ALA A 166 7.95 7.42 -15.85
C ALA A 166 7.34 6.82 -14.57
N GLN A 167 7.94 5.75 -14.02
CA GLN A 167 7.53 5.21 -12.71
C GLN A 167 7.68 6.26 -11.62
N GLN A 168 8.81 6.99 -11.58
CA GLN A 168 9.06 8.05 -10.62
C GLN A 168 8.02 9.18 -10.76
N ALA A 169 7.74 9.63 -11.98
CA ALA A 169 6.73 10.65 -12.20
C ALA A 169 5.34 10.24 -11.71
N ILE A 170 4.96 8.96 -11.88
CA ILE A 170 3.71 8.43 -11.35
C ILE A 170 3.73 8.41 -9.82
N ALA A 171 4.82 7.94 -9.22
CA ALA A 171 4.99 7.90 -7.76
C ALA A 171 4.89 9.32 -7.15
N ASP A 172 5.53 10.31 -7.78
CA ASP A 172 5.50 11.72 -7.34
C ASP A 172 4.08 12.30 -7.42
N LEU A 173 3.34 12.02 -8.51
CA LEU A 173 1.94 12.45 -8.65
C LEU A 173 1.05 11.82 -7.57
N VAL A 174 1.23 10.54 -7.28
CA VAL A 174 0.48 9.85 -6.21
C VAL A 174 0.77 10.47 -4.84
N LYS A 175 2.05 10.75 -4.56
CA LYS A 175 2.47 11.40 -3.31
C LYS A 175 1.86 12.80 -3.17
N LEU A 176 1.84 13.59 -4.24
CA LEU A 176 1.22 14.92 -4.24
C LEU A 176 -0.29 14.83 -4.01
N GLY A 177 -0.99 13.91 -4.69
CA GLY A 177 -2.43 13.72 -4.50
C GLY A 177 -2.78 13.28 -3.07
N ARG A 178 -1.99 12.41 -2.44
CA ARG A 178 -2.15 12.05 -1.02
C ARG A 178 -1.98 13.27 -0.12
N LYS A 179 -0.93 14.07 -0.35
CA LYS A 179 -0.68 15.28 0.44
C LYS A 179 -1.82 16.30 0.34
N GLU A 180 -2.36 16.47 -0.86
CA GLU A 180 -3.55 17.30 -1.07
C GLU A 180 -4.74 16.78 -0.25
N GLN A 181 -5.02 15.46 -0.30
CA GLN A 181 -6.11 14.85 0.44
C GLN A 181 -5.97 15.00 1.95
N GLU A 182 -4.76 14.84 2.50
CA GLU A 182 -4.46 15.09 3.90
C GLU A 182 -4.78 16.53 4.29
N ILE A 183 -4.32 17.52 3.50
CA ILE A 183 -4.56 18.94 3.76
C ILE A 183 -6.06 19.25 3.72
N LEU A 184 -6.77 18.76 2.72
CA LEU A 184 -8.22 18.94 2.61
C LEU A 184 -8.96 18.35 3.83
N THR A 185 -8.56 17.17 4.28
CA THR A 185 -9.12 16.53 5.47
C THR A 185 -8.89 17.37 6.74
N GLN A 186 -7.68 17.95 6.89
CA GLN A 186 -7.37 18.85 8.00
C GLN A 186 -8.21 20.13 7.95
N ILE A 187 -8.37 20.73 6.77
CA ILE A 187 -9.20 21.92 6.59
C ILE A 187 -10.65 21.64 6.99
N VAL A 188 -11.22 20.52 6.54
CA VAL A 188 -12.60 20.12 6.90
C VAL A 188 -12.72 19.96 8.42
N LYS A 189 -11.77 19.27 9.05
CA LYS A 189 -11.76 19.07 10.50
C LYS A 189 -11.72 20.39 11.26
N GLN A 190 -10.86 21.33 10.85
CA GLN A 190 -10.74 22.64 11.50
C GLN A 190 -12.00 23.50 11.30
N LYS A 191 -12.59 23.49 10.10
CA LYS A 191 -13.86 24.18 9.85
C LYS A 191 -14.99 23.69 10.76
N ASN A 192 -15.11 22.36 10.92
CA ASN A 192 -16.12 21.78 11.79
C ASN A 192 -15.90 22.20 13.26
N LEU A 193 -14.65 22.20 13.74
CA LEU A 193 -14.31 22.64 15.09
C LEU A 193 -14.67 24.12 15.33
N ILE A 194 -14.38 25.00 14.36
CA ILE A 194 -14.74 26.42 14.43
C ILE A 194 -16.26 26.57 14.51
N LEU A 195 -17.00 25.86 13.65
CA LEU A 195 -18.46 25.91 13.62
C LEU A 195 -19.06 25.46 14.97
N GLU A 196 -18.60 24.33 15.51
CA GLU A 196 -19.03 23.83 16.82
C GLU A 196 -18.73 24.84 17.94
N THR A 197 -17.56 25.48 17.90
CA THR A 197 -17.17 26.49 18.87
C THR A 197 -18.08 27.72 18.80
N GLU A 198 -18.39 28.21 17.60
CA GLU A 198 -19.26 29.38 17.43
C GLU A 198 -20.71 29.07 17.82
N ILE A 199 -21.23 27.87 17.51
CA ILE A 199 -22.56 27.43 17.97
C ILE A 199 -22.61 27.36 19.49
N SER A 200 -21.58 26.79 20.13
CA SER A 200 -21.51 26.70 21.61
C SER A 200 -21.52 28.09 22.26
N LYS A 201 -20.72 29.01 21.75
CA LYS A 201 -20.69 30.40 22.23
C LYS A 201 -22.08 31.10 22.09
N TYR A 202 -22.72 30.87 20.97
CA TYR A 202 -24.07 31.43 20.72
C TYR A 202 -25.10 30.88 21.72
N LEU A 203 -25.07 29.56 21.98
CA LEU A 203 -25.95 28.94 22.99
C LEU A 203 -25.69 29.43 24.42
N GLU A 204 -24.45 29.71 24.80
CA GLU A 204 -24.09 30.26 26.11
C GLU A 204 -24.51 31.74 26.26
N SER A 205 -24.79 32.43 25.16
CA SER A 205 -25.24 33.84 25.16
C SER A 205 -26.73 34.01 25.21
N LEU A 206 -27.53 32.94 25.10
CA LEU A 206 -28.99 32.92 25.21
C LEU A 206 -29.46 32.77 26.64
#